data_a5d87f79bf00dc1f8af2619d39f8370d
#
_entry.id   a5d87f79bf00dc1f8af2619d39f8370d
#
_cell.length_a   1.000
_cell.length_b   1.000
_cell.length_c   1.000
_cell.angle_alpha   90.00
_cell.angle_beta   90.00
_cell.angle_gamma   90.00
#
_symmetry.space_group_name_H-M   'P 1'
#
loop_
_entity.id
_entity.type
_entity.pdbx_description
1 polymer ?
#
loop_
_entity_poly.entity_id
_entity_poly.type
_entity_poly.pdbx_seq_one_letter_code
_entity_poly.pdbx_strand_id
1 'polypeptide(L)'
;MKVRVQFFSRLRDLAGTSEMDLEVPERKTAADLLEMVYAKTPALREWDKSILIASSLDFVERTYVLKPGDEISLMPPVQGG
;
A
#
# COMPACT_ATOMS: atom_id res chain seq x y z
N MET A 1 14.81 4.27 3.58
CA MET A 1 14.61 2.88 3.99
C MET A 1 13.77 2.13 2.97
N LYS A 2 13.98 0.83 2.86
CA LYS A 2 13.24 0.02 1.89
C LYS A 2 11.96 -0.53 2.51
N VAL A 3 10.86 -0.38 1.80
CA VAL A 3 9.57 -0.91 2.21
C VAL A 3 9.03 -1.74 1.06
N ARG A 4 8.55 -2.95 1.37
CA ARG A 4 7.93 -3.81 0.36
C ARG A 4 6.43 -3.61 0.38
N VAL A 5 5.87 -3.37 -0.80
CA VAL A 5 4.43 -3.19 -0.97
C VAL A 5 3.90 -4.40 -1.71
N GLN A 6 2.85 -5.03 -1.15
CA GLN A 6 2.20 -6.18 -1.79
C GLN A 6 0.80 -5.77 -2.20
N PHE A 7 0.39 -6.19 -3.39
CA PHE A 7 -0.92 -5.89 -3.94
C PHE A 7 -1.75 -7.16 -4.01
N PHE A 8 -3.00 -7.06 -3.61
CA PHE A 8 -3.90 -8.21 -3.61
C PHE A 8 -5.10 -7.98 -4.50
N SER A 9 -5.63 -9.08 -5.05
CA SER A 9 -6.85 -9.08 -5.84
C SER A 9 -6.81 -8.04 -6.96
N ARG A 10 -7.86 -7.23 -7.05
CA ARG A 10 -7.99 -6.22 -8.09
C ARG A 10 -6.85 -5.22 -8.13
N LEU A 11 -6.31 -4.89 -6.96
CA LEU A 11 -5.21 -3.94 -6.91
C LEU A 11 -3.97 -4.50 -7.58
N ARG A 12 -3.75 -5.80 -7.47
CA ARG A 12 -2.64 -6.46 -8.15
C ARG A 12 -2.80 -6.36 -9.67
N ASP A 13 -4.02 -6.56 -10.14
CA ASP A 13 -4.30 -6.47 -11.58
C ASP A 13 -4.04 -5.06 -12.09
N LEU A 14 -4.48 -4.06 -11.34
CA LEU A 14 -4.28 -2.67 -11.73
C LEU A 14 -2.81 -2.25 -11.66
N ALA A 15 -2.07 -2.77 -10.69
CA ALA A 15 -0.66 -2.45 -10.54
C ALA A 15 0.22 -3.17 -11.57
N GLY A 16 -0.28 -4.29 -12.09
CA GLY A 16 0.49 -5.09 -13.04
C GLY A 16 1.58 -5.90 -12.38
N THR A 17 1.57 -5.99 -11.06
CA THR A 17 2.56 -6.76 -10.29
C THR A 17 1.97 -7.11 -8.95
N SER A 18 2.50 -8.18 -8.34
CA SER A 18 2.06 -8.61 -7.02
C SER A 18 2.79 -7.86 -5.90
N GLU A 19 3.93 -7.29 -6.18
CA GLU A 19 4.69 -6.56 -5.18
C GLU A 19 5.70 -5.60 -5.81
N MET A 20 6.11 -4.61 -5.02
CA MET A 20 7.19 -3.72 -5.44
C MET A 20 7.95 -3.25 -4.19
N ASP A 21 9.23 -2.94 -4.38
CA ASP A 21 10.04 -2.37 -3.31
C ASP A 21 10.16 -0.88 -3.56
N LEU A 22 9.99 -0.08 -2.50
CA LEU A 22 10.10 1.36 -2.58
C LEU A 22 11.13 1.86 -1.58
N GLU A 23 11.95 2.81 -2.02
CA GLU A 23 12.83 3.54 -1.11
C GLU A 23 12.03 4.70 -0.56
N VAL A 24 11.83 4.71 0.75
CA VAL A 24 10.98 5.68 1.41
C VAL A 24 11.82 6.45 2.43
N PRO A 25 11.73 7.78 2.47
CA PRO A 25 12.42 8.54 3.51
C PRO A 25 11.91 8.12 4.88
N GLU A 26 12.75 8.30 5.90
CA GLU A 26 12.36 7.97 7.25
C GLU A 26 11.20 8.85 7.73
N ARG A 27 10.43 8.34 8.66
CA ARG A 27 9.32 9.04 9.30
C ARG A 27 8.14 9.33 8.38
N LYS A 28 8.05 8.59 7.28
CA LYS A 28 6.90 8.71 6.40
C LYS A 28 5.79 7.78 6.87
N THR A 29 4.56 8.13 6.51
CA THR A 29 3.38 7.38 6.92
C THR A 29 2.88 6.49 5.79
N ALA A 30 1.89 5.64 6.11
CA ALA A 30 1.23 4.83 5.10
C ALA A 30 0.60 5.72 4.02
N ALA A 31 0.04 6.86 4.41
CA ALA A 31 -0.52 7.81 3.43
C ALA A 31 0.55 8.28 2.45
N ASP A 32 1.74 8.59 2.95
CA ASP A 32 2.84 9.01 2.10
C ASP A 32 3.24 7.89 1.14
N LEU A 33 3.26 6.65 1.64
CA LEU A 33 3.59 5.49 0.82
C LEU A 33 2.59 5.33 -0.32
N LEU A 34 1.30 5.50 -0.01
CA LEU A 34 0.27 5.39 -1.04
C LEU A 34 0.48 6.41 -2.14
N GLU A 35 0.86 7.65 -1.80
CA GLU A 35 1.14 8.65 -2.82
C GLU A 35 2.29 8.23 -3.72
N MET A 36 3.31 7.61 -3.15
CA MET A 36 4.43 7.10 -3.95
C MET A 36 3.99 5.98 -4.87
N VAL A 37 3.11 5.10 -4.37
CA VAL A 37 2.55 4.01 -5.17
C VAL A 37 1.74 4.57 -6.33
N TYR A 38 0.90 5.58 -6.06
CA TYR A 38 0.06 6.17 -7.10
C TYR A 38 0.90 6.87 -8.17
N ALA A 39 2.05 7.42 -7.79
CA ALA A 39 2.93 8.03 -8.77
C ALA A 39 3.43 6.99 -9.78
N LYS A 40 3.62 5.76 -9.33
CA LYS A 40 4.06 4.68 -10.21
C LYS A 40 2.89 3.97 -10.89
N THR A 41 1.74 3.94 -10.23
CA THR A 41 0.55 3.22 -10.71
C THR A 41 -0.68 4.09 -10.51
N PRO A 42 -0.88 5.09 -11.38
CA PRO A 42 -1.98 6.06 -11.21
C PRO A 42 -3.37 5.43 -11.16
N ALA A 43 -3.56 4.27 -11.78
CA ALA A 43 -4.86 3.61 -11.79
C ALA A 43 -5.38 3.28 -10.39
N LEU A 44 -4.46 3.14 -9.42
CA LEU A 44 -4.86 2.81 -8.06
C LEU A 44 -5.46 4.00 -7.31
N ARG A 45 -5.24 5.23 -7.78
CA ARG A 45 -5.73 6.41 -7.08
C ARG A 45 -7.25 6.43 -6.98
N GLU A 46 -7.95 5.88 -7.95
CA GLU A 46 -9.41 5.80 -7.91
C GLU A 46 -9.90 5.00 -6.71
N TRP A 47 -9.07 4.08 -6.20
CA TRP A 47 -9.43 3.21 -5.10
C TRP A 47 -8.98 3.76 -3.74
N ASP A 48 -8.37 4.94 -3.73
CA ASP A 48 -7.71 5.47 -2.53
C ASP A 48 -8.55 5.36 -1.26
N LYS A 49 -9.81 5.76 -1.32
CA LYS A 49 -10.67 5.76 -0.13
C LYS A 49 -11.08 4.36 0.31
N SER A 50 -10.92 3.39 -0.56
CA SER A 50 -11.36 2.02 -0.30
C SER A 50 -10.22 1.07 0.02
N ILE A 51 -8.98 1.50 -0.15
CA ILE A 51 -7.84 0.63 0.06
C ILE A 51 -7.64 0.35 1.54
N LEU A 52 -7.55 -0.94 1.87
CA LEU A 52 -7.20 -1.38 3.21
C LEU A 52 -5.70 -1.60 3.27
N ILE A 53 -5.08 -1.17 4.35
CA ILE A 53 -3.64 -1.24 4.53
C ILE A 53 -3.32 -2.13 5.71
N ALA A 54 -2.37 -3.05 5.54
CA ALA A 54 -1.91 -3.87 6.63
C ALA A 54 -0.38 -3.83 6.71
N SER A 55 0.15 -3.84 7.92
CA SER A 55 1.57 -4.00 8.17
C SER A 55 1.74 -5.37 8.81
N SER A 56 2.43 -6.27 8.11
CA SER A 56 2.52 -7.67 8.50
C SER A 56 1.10 -8.27 8.63
N LEU A 57 0.67 -8.61 9.85
CA LEU A 57 -0.63 -9.24 10.07
C LEU A 57 -1.70 -8.28 10.58
N ASP A 58 -1.34 -7.02 10.84
CA ASP A 58 -2.25 -6.07 11.44
C ASP A 58 -2.71 -4.99 10.47
N PHE A 59 -4.00 -4.71 10.45
CA PHE A 59 -4.49 -3.55 9.71
C PHE A 59 -3.99 -2.28 10.37
N VAL A 60 -3.59 -1.32 9.55
CA VAL A 60 -3.10 -0.05 10.05
C VAL A 60 -3.82 1.09 9.36
N GLU A 61 -3.80 2.26 9.99
CA GLU A 61 -4.38 3.45 9.41
C GLU A 61 -3.36 4.22 8.60
N ARG A 62 -3.84 5.23 7.89
CA ARG A 62 -2.98 6.03 7.02
C ARG A 62 -1.94 6.84 7.79
N THR A 63 -2.17 7.05 9.08
CA THR A 63 -1.23 7.73 9.95
C THR A 63 -0.10 6.84 10.47
N TYR A 64 -0.18 5.54 10.18
CA TYR A 64 0.85 4.61 10.62
C TYR A 64 2.22 5.02 10.09
N VAL A 65 3.20 5.13 10.98
CA VAL A 65 4.57 5.51 10.62
C VAL A 65 5.35 4.27 10.20
N LEU A 66 5.87 4.31 8.98
CA LEU A 66 6.59 3.18 8.40
C LEU A 66 7.90 2.92 9.12
N LYS A 67 8.30 1.66 9.18
CA LYS A 67 9.55 1.21 9.80
C LYS A 67 10.43 0.52 8.76
N PRO A 68 11.75 0.54 8.96
CA PRO A 68 12.64 -0.18 8.04
C PRO A 68 12.25 -1.65 7.95
N GLY A 69 12.17 -2.14 6.74
CA GLY A 69 11.83 -3.55 6.50
C GLY A 69 10.35 -3.88 6.56
N ASP A 70 9.48 -2.86 6.70
CA ASP A 70 8.04 -3.12 6.70
C ASP A 70 7.59 -3.79 5.42
N GLU A 71 6.62 -4.69 5.57
CA GLU A 71 5.90 -5.26 4.45
C GLU A 71 4.47 -4.74 4.54
N ILE A 72 4.09 -3.92 3.57
CA ILE A 72 2.79 -3.26 3.56
C ILE A 72 1.91 -3.93 2.51
N SER A 73 0.77 -4.41 2.94
CA SER A 73 -0.20 -5.05 2.05
C SER A 73 -1.33 -4.09 1.73
N LEU A 74 -1.64 -3.97 0.45
CA LEU A 74 -2.75 -3.14 0.00
C LEU A 74 -3.83 -4.05 -0.56
N MET A 75 -5.03 -3.92 -0.02
CA MET A 75 -6.15 -4.80 -0.36
C MET A 75 -7.37 -3.97 -0.72
N PRO A 76 -8.19 -4.47 -1.67
CA PRO A 76 -9.46 -3.80 -1.94
C PRO A 76 -10.42 -4.07 -0.78
N PRO A 77 -11.50 -3.29 -0.68
CA PRO A 77 -12.46 -3.50 0.40
C PRO A 77 -13.12 -4.86 0.28
N VAL A 78 -13.51 -5.41 1.43
CA VAL A 78 -14.25 -6.66 1.44
C VAL A 78 -15.62 -6.40 0.83
N GLN A 79 -15.96 -7.16 -0.19
CA GLN A 79 -17.29 -7.08 -0.79
C GLN A 79 -18.27 -7.75 0.15
N GLY A 80 -19.14 -6.97 0.73
CA GLY A 80 -20.17 -7.50 1.60
C GLY A 80 -21.18 -8.29 0.79
N GLY A 81 -21.17 -9.54 0.98
CA GLY A 81 -22.15 -10.47 0.45
C GLY A 81 -22.53 -10.34 -1.00
#